data_3f255e63feb8a017a6ede260856eb336
#
_entry.id   3f255e63feb8a017a6ede260856eb336
#
_cell.length_a   1.000
_cell.length_b   1.000
_cell.length_c   1.000
_cell.angle_alpha   90.00
_cell.angle_beta   90.00
_cell.angle_gamma   90.00
#
_symmetry.space_group_name_H-M   'P 1'
#
loop_
_entity.id
_entity.type
_entity.pdbx_description
1 polymer ?
#
loop_
_entity_poly.entity_id
_entity_poly.type
_entity_poly.pdbx_seq_one_letter_code
_entity_poly.pdbx_strand_id
1 'polypeptide(L)'
;GMSGPCVVLISDGQHQFVDYQACSDYRQLSGAELIDKIRQAGIAGLGGAGFPTAIKLDPRNTSIDTLILNGTECEPYITADDRLMQDYASDVVAGAELLAFILGEPSSIIVGIEDNKPDAIKAMQAAAKNTRVKIVSFPTKYPSGGERQLIQILTNKEVPSGKLPATLGIVMQNVGTAMAAYRAVRFGEALTWRITTLVGEALKVERNIK
;
A
#
# COMPACT_ATOMS: atom_id res chain seq x y z
N GLY A 1 -23.73 -10.14 -18.16
CA GLY A 1 -23.07 -9.67 -16.92
C GLY A 1 -23.42 -10.60 -15.77
N MET A 2 -22.50 -10.77 -14.83
CA MET A 2 -22.79 -11.53 -13.61
C MET A 2 -23.63 -10.66 -12.68
N SER A 3 -24.78 -11.17 -12.22
CA SER A 3 -25.61 -10.52 -11.21
C SER A 3 -25.22 -11.03 -9.82
N GLY A 4 -25.20 -10.14 -8.85
CA GLY A 4 -24.90 -10.46 -7.45
C GLY A 4 -25.55 -9.47 -6.50
N PRO A 5 -25.59 -9.75 -5.19
CA PRO A 5 -26.07 -8.79 -4.21
C PRO A 5 -25.20 -7.52 -4.22
N CYS A 6 -25.83 -6.37 -4.20
CA CYS A 6 -25.15 -5.08 -4.14
C CYS A 6 -25.89 -4.14 -3.19
N VAL A 7 -25.17 -3.12 -2.69
CA VAL A 7 -25.75 -1.99 -1.98
C VAL A 7 -25.71 -0.79 -2.92
N VAL A 8 -26.89 -0.19 -3.15
CA VAL A 8 -27.02 1.02 -3.96
C VAL A 8 -27.02 2.23 -3.02
N LEU A 9 -26.02 3.09 -3.20
CA LEU A 9 -25.92 4.36 -2.47
C LEU A 9 -26.40 5.49 -3.36
N ILE A 10 -27.37 6.25 -2.87
CA ILE A 10 -27.91 7.43 -3.57
C ILE A 10 -27.48 8.64 -2.75
N SER A 11 -26.61 9.48 -3.35
CA SER A 11 -26.16 10.73 -2.73
C SER A 11 -27.31 11.74 -2.66
N ASP A 12 -27.37 12.48 -1.55
CA ASP A 12 -28.26 13.65 -1.41
C ASP A 12 -27.73 14.90 -2.14
N GLY A 13 -26.53 14.82 -2.72
CA GLY A 13 -25.87 15.92 -3.43
C GLY A 13 -25.29 17.02 -2.53
N GLN A 14 -25.34 16.88 -1.21
CA GLN A 14 -24.86 17.91 -0.29
C GLN A 14 -23.35 17.82 -0.01
N HIS A 15 -22.70 16.72 -0.38
CA HIS A 15 -21.26 16.48 -0.18
C HIS A 15 -20.79 16.70 1.28
N GLN A 16 -21.64 16.37 2.24
CA GLN A 16 -21.27 16.43 3.65
C GLN A 16 -20.47 15.20 4.04
N PHE A 17 -19.38 15.42 4.75
CA PHE A 17 -18.55 14.36 5.31
C PHE A 17 -18.78 14.26 6.82
N VAL A 18 -18.57 13.06 7.37
CA VAL A 18 -18.53 12.87 8.82
C VAL A 18 -17.28 13.53 9.39
N ASP A 19 -17.31 13.87 10.68
CA ASP A 19 -16.13 14.40 11.36
C ASP A 19 -15.00 13.38 11.37
N TYR A 20 -13.85 13.79 10.87
CA TYR A 20 -12.67 12.94 10.82
C TYR A 20 -12.03 12.79 12.20
N GLN A 21 -11.88 11.54 12.64
CA GLN A 21 -11.19 11.21 13.89
C GLN A 21 -9.69 11.06 13.67
N ALA A 22 -9.01 12.18 13.47
CA ALA A 22 -7.57 12.23 13.29
C ALA A 22 -6.82 11.78 14.55
N CYS A 23 -5.69 11.10 14.35
CA CYS A 23 -4.76 10.73 15.42
C CYS A 23 -3.42 11.43 15.19
N SER A 24 -3.05 12.35 16.07
CA SER A 24 -1.80 13.12 15.94
C SER A 24 -0.55 12.29 16.20
N ASP A 25 -0.65 11.31 17.12
CA ASP A 25 0.43 10.38 17.47
C ASP A 25 -0.12 8.97 17.61
N TYR A 26 0.02 8.19 16.56
CA TYR A 26 -0.47 6.81 16.52
C TYR A 26 0.26 5.87 17.47
N ARG A 27 1.46 6.25 17.95
CA ARG A 27 2.22 5.43 18.91
C ARG A 27 1.58 5.35 20.30
N GLN A 28 0.60 6.22 20.57
CA GLN A 28 -0.20 6.17 21.81
C GLN A 28 -1.32 5.14 21.73
N LEU A 29 -1.61 4.58 20.56
CA LEU A 29 -2.63 3.58 20.34
C LEU A 29 -2.00 2.18 20.23
N SER A 30 -2.74 1.17 20.66
CA SER A 30 -2.37 -0.23 20.43
C SER A 30 -2.50 -0.61 18.96
N GLY A 31 -1.79 -1.67 18.54
CA GLY A 31 -1.93 -2.21 17.19
C GLY A 31 -3.37 -2.60 16.85
N ALA A 32 -4.13 -3.12 17.82
CA ALA A 32 -5.54 -3.48 17.61
C ALA A 32 -6.42 -2.27 17.33
N GLU A 33 -6.23 -1.15 18.04
CA GLU A 33 -6.95 0.10 17.81
C GLU A 33 -6.62 0.69 16.43
N LEU A 34 -5.35 0.60 16.01
CA LEU A 34 -4.92 1.07 14.70
C LEU A 34 -5.50 0.21 13.58
N ILE A 35 -5.53 -1.12 13.74
CA ILE A 35 -6.17 -2.04 12.79
C ILE A 35 -7.67 -1.74 12.68
N ASP A 36 -8.33 -1.41 13.79
CA ASP A 36 -9.74 -1.07 13.77
C ASP A 36 -10.01 0.26 13.04
N LYS A 37 -9.20 1.30 13.25
CA LYS A 37 -9.26 2.55 12.47
C LYS A 37 -9.10 2.29 10.96
N ILE A 38 -8.14 1.46 10.55
CA ILE A 38 -7.91 1.07 9.15
C ILE A 38 -9.14 0.33 8.60
N ARG A 39 -9.76 -0.55 9.40
CA ARG A 39 -10.98 -1.28 9.04
C ARG A 39 -12.17 -0.34 8.85
N GLN A 40 -12.40 0.58 9.80
CA GLN A 40 -13.49 1.55 9.75
C GLN A 40 -13.35 2.52 8.57
N ALA A 41 -12.12 2.87 8.20
CA ALA A 41 -11.84 3.69 7.03
C ALA A 41 -12.03 2.95 5.68
N GLY A 42 -12.35 1.65 5.71
CA GLY A 42 -12.59 0.84 4.52
C GLY A 42 -11.34 0.57 3.69
N ILE A 43 -10.15 0.56 4.31
CA ILE A 43 -8.90 0.37 3.56
C ILE A 43 -8.80 -1.07 3.06
N ALA A 44 -8.87 -1.22 1.75
CA ALA A 44 -8.62 -2.46 1.03
C ALA A 44 -7.30 -2.39 0.26
N GLY A 45 -6.74 -3.54 -0.09
CA GLY A 45 -5.51 -3.63 -0.87
C GLY A 45 -5.66 -3.00 -2.24
N LEU A 46 -4.84 -2.01 -2.55
CA LEU A 46 -4.86 -1.26 -3.81
C LEU A 46 -3.99 -1.88 -4.92
N GLY A 47 -3.29 -2.96 -4.63
CA GLY A 47 -2.46 -3.70 -5.61
C GLY A 47 -3.22 -4.72 -6.46
N GLY A 48 -4.53 -4.55 -6.65
CA GLY A 48 -5.38 -5.35 -7.56
C GLY A 48 -6.26 -6.40 -6.89
N ALA A 49 -5.82 -7.07 -5.82
CA ALA A 49 -6.57 -8.15 -5.18
C ALA A 49 -7.74 -7.68 -4.30
N GLY A 50 -7.78 -6.40 -3.89
CA GLY A 50 -8.85 -5.86 -3.04
C GLY A 50 -8.95 -6.51 -1.65
N PHE A 51 -7.90 -7.17 -1.18
CA PHE A 51 -7.92 -7.89 0.10
C PHE A 51 -7.99 -6.91 1.28
N PRO A 52 -8.85 -7.15 2.29
CA PRO A 52 -8.98 -6.24 3.43
C PRO A 52 -7.67 -6.07 4.18
N THR A 53 -7.16 -4.83 4.23
CA THR A 53 -5.86 -4.52 4.83
C THR A 53 -5.81 -4.88 6.31
N ALA A 54 -6.90 -4.63 7.06
CA ALA A 54 -6.99 -4.96 8.47
C ALA A 54 -6.78 -6.45 8.78
N ILE A 55 -7.19 -7.35 7.88
CA ILE A 55 -6.97 -8.80 8.03
C ILE A 55 -5.49 -9.14 7.81
N LYS A 56 -4.86 -8.50 6.83
CA LYS A 56 -3.45 -8.75 6.51
C LYS A 56 -2.50 -8.22 7.59
N LEU A 57 -2.94 -7.26 8.38
CA LEU A 57 -2.18 -6.67 9.49
C LEU A 57 -2.34 -7.43 10.83
N ASP A 58 -3.21 -8.45 10.88
CA ASP A 58 -3.38 -9.33 12.03
C ASP A 58 -2.87 -10.76 11.69
N PRO A 59 -1.55 -11.02 11.76
CA PRO A 59 -0.95 -12.30 11.38
C PRO A 59 -1.15 -13.41 12.43
N ARG A 60 -2.06 -13.24 13.38
CA ARG A 60 -2.47 -14.27 14.36
C ARG A 60 -1.29 -15.00 15.01
N ASN A 61 -0.57 -14.35 15.88
CA ASN A 61 0.58 -14.89 16.64
C ASN A 61 1.81 -15.26 15.79
N THR A 62 1.89 -14.86 14.53
CA THR A 62 3.09 -15.02 13.73
C THR A 62 3.96 -13.77 13.90
N SER A 63 5.20 -13.93 14.36
CA SER A 63 6.18 -12.84 14.38
C SER A 63 6.52 -12.42 12.95
N ILE A 64 6.46 -11.12 12.69
CA ILE A 64 6.80 -10.55 11.38
C ILE A 64 8.18 -9.89 11.47
N ASP A 65 9.12 -10.40 10.69
CA ASP A 65 10.49 -9.90 10.64
C ASP A 65 10.71 -8.89 9.50
N THR A 66 9.87 -8.96 8.47
CA THR A 66 10.03 -8.15 7.26
C THR A 66 8.69 -7.60 6.78
N LEU A 67 8.62 -6.29 6.61
CA LEU A 67 7.55 -5.61 5.89
C LEU A 67 8.07 -5.20 4.50
N ILE A 68 7.34 -5.58 3.45
CA ILE A 68 7.63 -5.18 2.08
C ILE A 68 6.50 -4.29 1.57
N LEU A 69 6.83 -3.12 1.04
CA LEU A 69 5.92 -2.35 0.21
C LEU A 69 6.23 -2.58 -1.27
N ASN A 70 5.20 -2.96 -1.99
CA ASN A 70 5.25 -3.23 -3.43
C ASN A 70 4.96 -1.94 -4.20
N GLY A 71 5.97 -1.39 -4.85
CA GLY A 71 5.90 -0.25 -5.77
C GLY A 71 6.33 -0.62 -7.19
N THR A 72 6.15 -1.88 -7.60
CA THR A 72 6.61 -2.36 -8.92
C THR A 72 5.72 -1.92 -10.06
N GLU A 73 4.38 -2.07 -9.92
CA GLU A 73 3.39 -1.69 -10.94
C GLU A 73 3.76 -2.21 -12.33
N CYS A 74 3.68 -3.54 -12.50
CA CYS A 74 4.15 -4.17 -13.74
C CYS A 74 3.08 -4.29 -14.85
N GLU A 75 1.86 -3.82 -14.66
CA GLU A 75 0.85 -3.81 -15.72
C GLU A 75 1.22 -2.78 -16.81
N PRO A 76 1.18 -3.17 -18.09
CA PRO A 76 1.50 -2.25 -19.20
C PRO A 76 0.64 -0.99 -19.18
N TYR A 77 1.27 0.15 -19.43
CA TYR A 77 0.65 1.49 -19.49
C TYR A 77 0.11 2.04 -18.17
N ILE A 78 0.08 1.27 -17.07
CA ILE A 78 -0.35 1.74 -15.77
C ILE A 78 0.83 2.46 -15.08
N THR A 79 0.56 3.68 -14.56
CA THR A 79 1.55 4.53 -13.88
C THR A 79 0.97 5.21 -12.63
N ALA A 80 -0.07 4.62 -12.05
CA ALA A 80 -0.75 5.18 -10.88
C ALA A 80 0.13 5.14 -9.63
N ASP A 81 0.79 4.00 -9.36
CA ASP A 81 1.69 3.85 -8.21
C ASP A 81 3.00 4.62 -8.41
N ASP A 82 3.52 4.69 -9.65
CA ASP A 82 4.65 5.56 -10.00
C ASP A 82 4.34 7.02 -9.65
N ARG A 83 3.20 7.53 -10.13
CA ARG A 83 2.76 8.89 -9.82
C ARG A 83 2.50 9.12 -8.34
N LEU A 84 1.88 8.13 -7.68
CA LEU A 84 1.63 8.19 -6.24
C LEU A 84 2.94 8.31 -5.45
N MET A 85 3.96 7.52 -5.79
CA MET A 85 5.26 7.58 -5.14
C MET A 85 6.00 8.90 -5.38
N GLN A 86 5.79 9.54 -6.55
CA GLN A 86 6.34 10.87 -6.83
C GLN A 86 5.67 11.96 -5.98
N ASP A 87 4.34 11.98 -5.94
CA ASP A 87 3.57 13.06 -5.33
C ASP A 87 3.40 12.90 -3.80
N TYR A 88 3.36 11.65 -3.29
CA TYR A 88 3.04 11.31 -1.91
C TYR A 88 4.11 10.46 -1.23
N ALA A 89 5.37 10.57 -1.66
CA ALA A 89 6.49 9.79 -1.10
C ALA A 89 6.54 9.82 0.44
N SER A 90 6.34 10.99 1.03
CA SER A 90 6.36 11.16 2.50
C SER A 90 5.23 10.40 3.19
N ASP A 91 4.02 10.40 2.60
CA ASP A 91 2.88 9.67 3.16
C ASP A 91 3.07 8.15 3.01
N VAL A 92 3.67 7.69 1.91
CA VAL A 92 4.01 6.27 1.70
C VAL A 92 5.03 5.80 2.73
N VAL A 93 6.10 6.57 2.97
CA VAL A 93 7.12 6.24 3.97
C VAL A 93 6.54 6.25 5.39
N ALA A 94 5.73 7.26 5.72
CA ALA A 94 5.04 7.30 7.01
C ALA A 94 4.05 6.13 7.16
N GLY A 95 3.40 5.70 6.07
CA GLY A 95 2.59 4.50 6.02
C GLY A 95 3.40 3.22 6.28
N ALA A 96 4.60 3.12 5.71
CA ALA A 96 5.50 2.00 5.98
C ALA A 96 5.86 1.90 7.48
N GLU A 97 6.17 3.04 8.11
CA GLU A 97 6.48 3.08 9.55
C GLU A 97 5.26 2.77 10.43
N LEU A 98 4.08 3.28 10.07
CA LEU A 98 2.83 2.94 10.77
C LEU A 98 2.53 1.44 10.68
N LEU A 99 2.62 0.86 9.49
CA LEU A 99 2.37 -0.57 9.29
C LEU A 99 3.41 -1.42 10.04
N ALA A 100 4.67 -1.00 10.05
CA ALA A 100 5.72 -1.65 10.84
C ALA A 100 5.43 -1.62 12.33
N PHE A 101 4.97 -0.48 12.86
CA PHE A 101 4.55 -0.36 14.26
C PHE A 101 3.39 -1.33 14.60
N ILE A 102 2.37 -1.40 13.75
CA ILE A 102 1.23 -2.34 13.91
C ILE A 102 1.71 -3.80 13.92
N LEU A 103 2.68 -4.14 13.08
CA LEU A 103 3.22 -5.50 12.94
C LEU A 103 4.25 -5.88 14.02
N GLY A 104 4.48 -5.04 15.03
CA GLY A 104 5.40 -5.32 16.13
C GLY A 104 6.86 -4.99 15.80
N GLU A 105 7.10 -3.97 15.00
CA GLU A 105 8.42 -3.42 14.69
C GLU A 105 9.37 -4.40 13.98
N PRO A 106 9.02 -4.89 12.79
CA PRO A 106 9.87 -5.81 12.02
C PRO A 106 11.28 -5.24 11.85
N SER A 107 12.28 -6.11 11.83
CA SER A 107 13.70 -5.75 11.70
C SER A 107 14.03 -5.13 10.34
N SER A 108 13.21 -5.40 9.32
CA SER A 108 13.40 -4.92 7.95
C SER A 108 12.13 -4.32 7.38
N ILE A 109 12.24 -3.11 6.82
CA ILE A 109 11.18 -2.41 6.09
C ILE A 109 11.74 -2.06 4.71
N ILE A 110 11.17 -2.64 3.66
CA ILE A 110 11.69 -2.52 2.29
C ILE A 110 10.57 -2.00 1.38
N VAL A 111 10.87 -1.01 0.57
CA VAL A 111 10.05 -0.63 -0.59
C VAL A 111 10.76 -1.10 -1.85
N GLY A 112 10.14 -2.01 -2.58
CA GLY A 112 10.65 -2.51 -3.86
C GLY A 112 10.09 -1.71 -5.02
N ILE A 113 10.96 -1.18 -5.89
CA ILE A 113 10.59 -0.35 -7.05
C ILE A 113 11.39 -0.83 -8.26
N GLU A 114 10.74 -0.97 -9.42
CA GLU A 114 11.44 -1.29 -10.67
C GLU A 114 12.27 -0.09 -11.16
N ASP A 115 13.41 -0.37 -11.82
CA ASP A 115 14.38 0.62 -12.27
C ASP A 115 13.86 1.55 -13.39
N ASN A 116 12.73 1.21 -14.00
CA ASN A 116 12.05 2.05 -14.98
C ASN A 116 11.28 3.24 -14.39
N LYS A 117 11.36 3.46 -13.07
CA LYS A 117 10.67 4.55 -12.32
C LYS A 117 11.67 5.49 -11.61
N PRO A 118 12.59 6.16 -12.33
CA PRO A 118 13.68 6.91 -11.71
C PRO A 118 13.20 8.08 -10.83
N ASP A 119 12.12 8.76 -11.19
CA ASP A 119 11.59 9.89 -10.42
C ASP A 119 10.93 9.42 -9.12
N ALA A 120 10.17 8.32 -9.15
CA ALA A 120 9.63 7.69 -7.95
C ALA A 120 10.73 7.21 -7.01
N ILE A 121 11.77 6.55 -7.53
CA ILE A 121 12.93 6.10 -6.75
C ILE A 121 13.57 7.29 -6.05
N LYS A 122 13.83 8.39 -6.78
CA LYS A 122 14.44 9.60 -6.22
C LYS A 122 13.56 10.23 -5.12
N ALA A 123 12.25 10.36 -5.35
CA ALA A 123 11.31 10.91 -4.38
C ALA A 123 11.24 10.04 -3.12
N MET A 124 11.13 8.73 -3.28
CA MET A 124 11.07 7.77 -2.18
C MET A 124 12.37 7.73 -1.38
N GLN A 125 13.53 7.77 -2.04
CA GLN A 125 14.83 7.85 -1.36
C GLN A 125 14.97 9.15 -0.55
N ALA A 126 14.50 10.27 -1.08
CA ALA A 126 14.51 11.55 -0.36
C ALA A 126 13.60 11.50 0.87
N ALA A 127 12.39 10.95 0.76
CA ALA A 127 11.44 10.80 1.85
C ALA A 127 11.92 9.81 2.91
N ALA A 128 12.58 8.72 2.51
CA ALA A 128 13.09 7.69 3.42
C ALA A 128 14.37 8.10 4.18
N LYS A 129 14.98 9.24 3.83
CA LYS A 129 16.18 9.73 4.50
C LYS A 129 15.91 9.92 6.00
N ASN A 130 16.76 9.37 6.85
CA ASN A 130 16.62 9.37 8.32
C ASN A 130 15.46 8.50 8.87
N THR A 131 14.94 7.57 8.09
CA THR A 131 13.98 6.56 8.54
C THR A 131 14.61 5.16 8.48
N ARG A 132 13.88 4.13 8.94
CA ARG A 132 14.29 2.73 8.82
C ARG A 132 13.91 2.09 7.47
N VAL A 133 13.19 2.83 6.64
CA VAL A 133 12.66 2.34 5.37
C VAL A 133 13.76 2.29 4.32
N LYS A 134 13.99 1.14 3.74
CA LYS A 134 14.99 0.91 2.68
C LYS A 134 14.31 0.92 1.32
N ILE A 135 14.77 1.76 0.42
CA ILE A 135 14.33 1.78 -0.97
C ILE A 135 15.27 0.89 -1.78
N VAL A 136 14.71 -0.17 -2.37
CA VAL A 136 15.46 -1.13 -3.18
C VAL A 136 14.96 -1.08 -4.62
N SER A 137 15.84 -0.69 -5.53
CA SER A 137 15.57 -0.74 -6.97
C SER A 137 16.13 -2.03 -7.55
N PHE A 138 15.40 -2.62 -8.49
CA PHE A 138 15.78 -3.84 -9.20
C PHE A 138 15.32 -3.77 -10.67
N PRO A 139 15.93 -4.60 -11.56
CA PRO A 139 15.61 -4.58 -12.99
C PRO A 139 14.13 -4.88 -13.29
N THR A 140 13.54 -4.10 -14.17
CA THR A 140 12.18 -4.31 -14.66
C THR A 140 12.08 -5.65 -15.40
N LYS A 141 11.24 -6.54 -14.89
CA LYS A 141 10.99 -7.85 -15.49
C LYS A 141 9.61 -8.37 -15.09
N TYR A 142 8.72 -8.51 -16.07
CA TYR A 142 7.40 -9.10 -15.81
C TYR A 142 7.50 -10.59 -15.40
N PRO A 143 6.83 -11.07 -14.36
CA PRO A 143 5.91 -10.38 -13.42
C PRO A 143 6.54 -10.11 -12.03
N SER A 144 7.63 -9.36 -11.94
CA SER A 144 8.34 -9.09 -10.66
C SER A 144 7.45 -8.50 -9.56
N GLY A 145 6.33 -7.86 -9.91
CA GLY A 145 5.33 -7.34 -8.98
C GLY A 145 4.43 -8.39 -8.33
N GLY A 146 4.47 -9.63 -8.76
CA GLY A 146 3.78 -10.72 -8.08
C GLY A 146 4.31 -10.90 -6.65
N GLU A 147 3.42 -11.10 -5.67
CA GLU A 147 3.80 -11.15 -4.25
C GLU A 147 4.95 -12.13 -3.97
N ARG A 148 4.87 -13.35 -4.52
CA ARG A 148 5.90 -14.39 -4.30
C ARG A 148 7.21 -14.06 -5.01
N GLN A 149 7.14 -13.54 -6.22
CA GLN A 149 8.28 -13.12 -7.02
C GLN A 149 9.03 -11.98 -6.34
N LEU A 150 8.32 -10.96 -5.88
CA LEU A 150 8.93 -9.82 -5.23
C LEU A 150 9.56 -10.20 -3.89
N ILE A 151 8.93 -11.07 -3.11
CA ILE A 151 9.52 -11.61 -1.88
C ILE A 151 10.85 -12.30 -2.20
N GLN A 152 10.90 -13.15 -3.22
CA GLN A 152 12.13 -13.84 -3.60
C GLN A 152 13.20 -12.86 -4.08
N ILE A 153 12.84 -11.87 -4.90
CA ILE A 153 13.78 -10.84 -5.38
C ILE A 153 14.41 -10.06 -4.23
N LEU A 154 13.60 -9.64 -3.26
CA LEU A 154 14.06 -8.75 -2.18
C LEU A 154 14.69 -9.48 -0.99
N THR A 155 14.32 -10.74 -0.76
CA THR A 155 14.72 -11.48 0.46
C THR A 155 15.47 -12.76 0.19
N ASN A 156 15.52 -13.21 -1.05
CA ASN A 156 16.04 -14.54 -1.46
C ASN A 156 15.32 -15.72 -0.76
N LYS A 157 14.10 -15.49 -0.25
CA LYS A 157 13.25 -16.52 0.36
C LYS A 157 12.13 -16.89 -0.59
N GLU A 158 11.83 -18.17 -0.71
CA GLU A 158 10.72 -18.69 -1.50
C GLU A 158 9.52 -19.03 -0.61
N VAL A 159 8.35 -18.48 -0.92
CA VAL A 159 7.11 -18.81 -0.21
C VAL A 159 6.64 -20.20 -0.63
N PRO A 160 6.58 -21.20 0.28
CA PRO A 160 6.17 -22.56 -0.08
C PRO A 160 4.80 -22.61 -0.72
N SER A 161 4.59 -23.59 -1.62
CA SER A 161 3.31 -23.76 -2.29
C SER A 161 2.18 -23.95 -1.26
N GLY A 162 1.05 -23.28 -1.49
CA GLY A 162 -0.11 -23.30 -0.59
C GLY A 162 0.06 -22.56 0.74
N LYS A 163 1.22 -21.98 1.03
CA LYS A 163 1.45 -21.18 2.25
C LYS A 163 1.34 -19.68 1.98
N LEU A 164 1.09 -18.91 3.05
CA LEU A 164 1.08 -17.46 3.02
C LEU A 164 2.48 -16.90 3.34
N PRO A 165 2.83 -15.70 2.85
CA PRO A 165 4.10 -15.03 3.19
C PRO A 165 4.37 -14.90 4.69
N ALA A 166 3.33 -14.75 5.49
CA ALA A 166 3.41 -14.67 6.95
C ALA A 166 4.11 -15.90 7.57
N THR A 167 4.05 -17.08 6.95
CA THR A 167 4.77 -18.27 7.43
C THR A 167 6.30 -18.12 7.38
N LEU A 168 6.80 -17.16 6.59
CA LEU A 168 8.20 -16.76 6.52
C LEU A 168 8.51 -15.51 7.36
N GLY A 169 7.56 -15.03 8.18
CA GLY A 169 7.68 -13.77 8.90
C GLY A 169 7.60 -12.54 7.99
N ILE A 170 6.93 -12.63 6.84
CA ILE A 170 6.87 -11.55 5.84
C ILE A 170 5.42 -11.09 5.64
N VAL A 171 5.22 -9.78 5.68
CA VAL A 171 3.98 -9.13 5.22
C VAL A 171 4.31 -8.21 4.07
N MET A 172 3.50 -8.27 3.01
CA MET A 172 3.61 -7.36 1.87
C MET A 172 2.35 -6.53 1.73
N GLN A 173 2.50 -5.24 1.44
CA GLN A 173 1.43 -4.31 1.10
C GLN A 173 1.79 -3.52 -0.17
N ASN A 174 0.81 -3.00 -0.88
CA ASN A 174 1.03 -2.06 -1.97
C ASN A 174 1.34 -0.66 -1.42
N VAL A 175 2.11 0.16 -2.14
CA VAL A 175 2.49 1.53 -1.73
C VAL A 175 1.27 2.43 -1.51
N GLY A 176 0.26 2.36 -2.37
CA GLY A 176 -0.99 3.12 -2.22
C GLY A 176 -1.79 2.68 -1.00
N THR A 177 -1.78 1.37 -0.68
CA THR A 177 -2.41 0.85 0.54
C THR A 177 -1.73 1.40 1.79
N ALA A 178 -0.40 1.47 1.81
CA ALA A 178 0.36 2.02 2.93
C ALA A 178 0.04 3.51 3.14
N MET A 179 0.03 4.30 2.06
CA MET A 179 -0.38 5.70 2.09
C MET A 179 -1.81 5.85 2.62
N ALA A 180 -2.77 5.08 2.10
CA ALA A 180 -4.17 5.16 2.52
C ALA A 180 -4.34 4.79 4.00
N ALA A 181 -3.63 3.76 4.50
CA ALA A 181 -3.63 3.40 5.92
C ALA A 181 -3.09 4.54 6.80
N TYR A 182 -1.99 5.17 6.38
CA TYR A 182 -1.45 6.33 7.09
C TYR A 182 -2.46 7.48 7.16
N ARG A 183 -3.06 7.84 6.01
CA ARG A 183 -4.03 8.93 5.94
C ARG A 183 -5.29 8.65 6.76
N ALA A 184 -5.73 7.38 6.76
CA ALA A 184 -6.86 6.94 7.60
C ALA A 184 -6.58 7.13 9.09
N VAL A 185 -5.39 6.76 9.56
CA VAL A 185 -5.03 6.92 10.97
C VAL A 185 -4.71 8.38 11.31
N ARG A 186 -3.85 9.02 10.51
CA ARG A 186 -3.33 10.36 10.80
C ARG A 186 -4.36 11.46 10.64
N PHE A 187 -5.23 11.37 9.63
CA PHE A 187 -6.18 12.41 9.26
C PHE A 187 -7.64 11.95 9.39
N GLY A 188 -7.90 10.65 9.64
CA GLY A 188 -9.24 10.07 9.68
C GLY A 188 -9.88 9.88 8.31
N GLU A 189 -9.11 9.96 7.22
CA GLU A 189 -9.63 9.88 5.87
C GLU A 189 -10.08 8.46 5.52
N ALA A 190 -11.31 8.28 5.05
CA ALA A 190 -11.76 7.04 4.45
C ALA A 190 -11.17 6.86 3.03
N LEU A 191 -11.18 5.62 2.53
CA LEU A 191 -10.71 5.32 1.17
C LEU A 191 -11.74 5.76 0.13
N THR A 192 -11.81 7.06 -0.13
CA THR A 192 -12.78 7.67 -1.06
C THR A 192 -12.16 8.15 -2.37
N TRP A 193 -10.85 8.07 -2.51
CA TRP A 193 -10.12 8.46 -3.71
C TRP A 193 -8.88 7.61 -3.95
N ARG A 194 -8.41 7.59 -5.17
CA ARG A 194 -7.15 6.98 -5.58
C ARG A 194 -6.62 7.63 -6.85
N ILE A 195 -5.31 7.52 -7.09
CA ILE A 195 -4.75 7.84 -8.39
C ILE A 195 -5.13 6.71 -9.37
N THR A 196 -5.61 7.08 -10.52
CA THR A 196 -6.04 6.16 -11.58
C THR A 196 -5.41 6.56 -12.89
N THR A 197 -4.81 5.60 -13.59
CA THR A 197 -4.25 5.84 -14.93
C THR A 197 -5.36 5.73 -15.98
N LEU A 198 -5.48 6.76 -16.80
CA LEU A 198 -6.33 6.79 -17.99
C LEU A 198 -5.45 6.52 -19.21
N VAL A 199 -5.70 5.37 -19.85
CA VAL A 199 -5.00 4.94 -21.09
C VAL A 199 -6.00 4.38 -22.09
N GLY A 200 -5.64 4.41 -23.37
CA GLY A 200 -6.41 3.79 -24.44
C GLY A 200 -6.32 4.56 -25.75
N GLU A 201 -6.63 3.89 -26.85
CA GLU A 201 -6.52 4.43 -28.23
C GLU A 201 -7.40 5.68 -28.48
N ALA A 202 -8.47 5.85 -27.68
CA ALA A 202 -9.35 7.02 -27.77
C ALA A 202 -8.76 8.28 -27.11
N LEU A 203 -7.65 8.16 -26.38
CA LEU A 203 -7.03 9.29 -25.68
C LEU A 203 -5.92 9.90 -26.52
N LYS A 204 -5.86 11.23 -26.56
CA LYS A 204 -4.74 11.96 -27.19
C LYS A 204 -3.46 11.89 -26.34
N VAL A 205 -3.59 11.78 -25.04
CA VAL A 205 -2.48 11.73 -24.08
C VAL A 205 -2.90 10.86 -22.89
N GLU A 206 -2.05 9.93 -22.52
CA GLU A 206 -2.18 9.16 -21.30
C GLU A 206 -1.95 10.06 -20.08
N ARG A 207 -2.71 9.86 -19.01
CA ARG A 207 -2.60 10.68 -17.81
C ARG A 207 -3.08 9.95 -16.56
N ASN A 208 -2.56 10.37 -15.43
CA ASN A 208 -3.08 10.00 -14.12
C ASN A 208 -4.07 11.07 -13.62
N ILE A 209 -5.18 10.61 -13.05
CA ILE A 209 -6.20 11.43 -12.41
C ILE A 209 -6.41 10.99 -10.97
N LYS A 210 -6.89 11.93 -10.14
CA LYS A 210 -7.26 11.71 -8.73
C LYS A 210 -8.75 11.82 -8.57
#